data_0e9733498bd79ac8b291fd8b4b6e7b81
#
_entry.id   0e9733498bd79ac8b291fd8b4b6e7b81
#
_cell.length_a   1.000
_cell.length_b   1.000
_cell.length_c   1.000
_cell.angle_alpha   90.00
_cell.angle_beta   90.00
_cell.angle_gamma   90.00
#
_symmetry.space_group_name_H-M   'P 1'
#
loop_
_entity.id
_entity.type
_entity.pdbx_description
1 polymer ?
#
loop_
_entity_poly.entity_id
_entity_poly.type
_entity_poly.pdbx_seq_one_letter_code
_entity_poly.pdbx_strand_id
1 'polypeptide(L)'
;MSSPAVAEVTYLQDPAHRRKHTHRQVFGAAAAILDARAELSIAELAARARVTPSTVSAHFPSIDAMFAELYLNRVYELPLTIDPRAGMGARVSAQLRAVTLVLADEPLLASACARALLSDGDDAVAGVRARVAAEVHRRTAAALGMGAWPEVLDALETMFWGALLQVQTSVMSYHAMADRLDTMISLILPDTD
;
A
#
# COMPACT_ATOMS: atom_id res chain seq x y z
N MET A 1 -32.31 -22.83 23.70
CA MET A 1 -31.50 -21.65 24.07
C MET A 1 -30.05 -21.97 23.72
N SER A 2 -29.62 -21.64 22.48
CA SER A 2 -28.23 -21.88 22.00
C SER A 2 -27.35 -20.74 22.47
N SER A 3 -26.30 -21.09 23.18
CA SER A 3 -25.36 -20.16 23.82
C SER A 3 -24.52 -19.40 22.77
N PRO A 4 -24.40 -18.05 22.82
CA PRO A 4 -23.59 -17.25 21.87
C PRO A 4 -22.06 -17.42 22.05
N ALA A 5 -21.63 -18.15 23.08
CA ALA A 5 -20.20 -18.32 23.41
C ALA A 5 -19.39 -19.21 22.43
N VAL A 6 -20.07 -20.08 21.66
CA VAL A 6 -19.37 -21.02 20.75
C VAL A 6 -18.87 -20.35 19.48
N ALA A 7 -19.56 -19.31 18.99
CA ALA A 7 -19.17 -18.61 17.77
C ALA A 7 -17.90 -17.72 17.96
N GLU A 8 -17.73 -17.12 19.12
CA GLU A 8 -16.61 -16.22 19.43
C GLU A 8 -15.28 -16.97 19.58
N VAL A 9 -15.30 -18.18 20.14
CA VAL A 9 -14.12 -19.04 20.29
C VAL A 9 -13.62 -19.56 18.93
N THR A 10 -14.52 -19.79 17.98
CA THR A 10 -14.15 -20.29 16.65
C THR A 10 -13.41 -19.22 15.81
N TYR A 11 -13.78 -17.96 15.94
CA TYR A 11 -13.10 -16.84 15.23
C TYR A 11 -11.65 -16.62 15.70
N LEU A 12 -11.35 -16.83 16.98
CA LEU A 12 -9.99 -16.69 17.51
C LEU A 12 -9.05 -17.83 17.09
N GLN A 13 -9.57 -18.93 16.56
CA GLN A 13 -8.79 -20.09 16.10
C GLN A 13 -8.50 -20.06 14.60
N ASP A 14 -9.10 -19.14 13.83
CA ASP A 14 -8.87 -19.02 12.39
C ASP A 14 -7.41 -18.55 12.12
N PRO A 15 -6.60 -19.36 11.40
CA PRO A 15 -5.23 -18.99 11.03
C PRO A 15 -5.13 -17.65 10.30
N ALA A 16 -6.12 -17.32 9.46
CA ALA A 16 -6.18 -16.06 8.74
C ALA A 16 -6.40 -14.87 9.68
N HIS A 17 -7.24 -15.02 10.70
CA HIS A 17 -7.47 -13.99 11.70
C HIS A 17 -6.22 -13.75 12.55
N ARG A 18 -5.54 -14.81 12.99
CA ARG A 18 -4.27 -14.72 13.73
C ARG A 18 -3.19 -14.03 12.90
N ARG A 19 -3.07 -14.37 11.62
CA ARG A 19 -2.11 -13.73 10.70
C ARG A 19 -2.38 -12.23 10.60
N LYS A 20 -3.62 -11.81 10.35
CA LYS A 20 -4.02 -10.39 10.30
C LYS A 20 -3.72 -9.65 11.61
N HIS A 21 -3.96 -10.29 12.75
CA HIS A 21 -3.66 -9.72 14.05
C HIS A 21 -2.15 -9.49 14.24
N THR A 22 -1.32 -10.50 13.95
CA THR A 22 0.15 -10.37 14.00
C THR A 22 0.66 -9.29 13.06
N HIS A 23 0.17 -9.25 11.82
CA HIS A 23 0.54 -8.19 10.87
C HIS A 23 0.24 -6.80 11.43
N ARG A 24 -0.97 -6.59 11.98
CA ARG A 24 -1.35 -5.30 12.57
C ARG A 24 -0.44 -4.90 13.74
N GLN A 25 -0.08 -5.84 14.61
CA GLN A 25 0.82 -5.60 15.72
C GLN A 25 2.23 -5.20 15.23
N VAL A 26 2.78 -5.94 14.26
CA VAL A 26 4.12 -5.67 13.71
C VAL A 26 4.13 -4.34 12.94
N PHE A 27 3.12 -4.03 12.16
CA PHE A 27 3.01 -2.76 11.42
C PHE A 27 2.90 -1.56 12.37
N GLY A 28 2.10 -1.66 13.44
CA GLY A 28 2.03 -0.63 14.47
C GLY A 28 3.35 -0.44 15.22
N ALA A 29 4.08 -1.53 15.49
CA ALA A 29 5.40 -1.48 16.09
C ALA A 29 6.42 -0.79 15.17
N ALA A 30 6.41 -1.11 13.87
CA ALA A 30 7.29 -0.48 12.88
C ALA A 30 7.08 1.04 12.78
N ALA A 31 5.82 1.49 12.71
CA ALA A 31 5.50 2.91 12.72
C ALA A 31 6.02 3.60 14.00
N ALA A 32 5.75 3.03 15.17
CA ALA A 32 6.20 3.59 16.45
C ALA A 32 7.74 3.62 16.62
N ILE A 33 8.47 2.67 16.00
CA ILE A 33 9.94 2.67 15.99
C ILE A 33 10.46 3.82 15.15
N LEU A 34 9.91 4.01 13.95
CA LEU A 34 10.30 5.11 13.06
C LEU A 34 10.00 6.48 13.67
N ASP A 35 8.82 6.68 14.26
CA ASP A 35 8.43 7.93 14.91
C ASP A 35 9.36 8.27 16.10
N ALA A 36 9.77 7.25 16.86
CA ALA A 36 10.74 7.40 17.92
C ALA A 36 12.18 7.56 17.44
N ARG A 37 12.45 7.45 16.12
CA ARG A 37 13.79 7.41 15.51
C ARG A 37 14.72 6.38 16.16
N ALA A 38 14.15 5.27 16.61
CA ALA A 38 14.88 4.18 17.21
C ALA A 38 15.48 3.25 16.12
N GLU A 39 16.46 2.45 16.51
CA GLU A 39 17.05 1.48 15.60
C GLU A 39 16.03 0.39 15.23
N LEU A 40 15.87 0.16 13.94
CA LEU A 40 14.94 -0.82 13.42
C LEU A 40 15.63 -2.18 13.26
N SER A 41 15.19 -3.15 14.06
CA SER A 41 15.64 -4.53 13.98
C SER A 41 14.49 -5.51 14.21
N ILE A 42 14.67 -6.77 13.79
CA ILE A 42 13.68 -7.84 14.06
C ILE A 42 13.43 -8.00 15.56
N ALA A 43 14.47 -7.86 16.39
CA ALA A 43 14.35 -7.98 17.84
C ALA A 43 13.51 -6.84 18.43
N GLU A 44 13.74 -5.59 18.01
CA GLU A 44 12.98 -4.42 18.46
C GLU A 44 11.52 -4.47 17.98
N LEU A 45 11.31 -4.86 16.70
CA LEU A 45 9.96 -5.09 16.15
C LEU A 45 9.19 -6.12 16.99
N ALA A 46 9.81 -7.25 17.28
CA ALA A 46 9.21 -8.32 18.06
C ALA A 46 8.85 -7.86 19.48
N ALA A 47 9.78 -7.17 20.14
CA ALA A 47 9.57 -6.64 21.49
C ALA A 47 8.40 -5.66 21.55
N ARG A 48 8.34 -4.69 20.63
CA ARG A 48 7.24 -3.72 20.57
C ARG A 48 5.91 -4.31 20.11
N ALA A 49 5.95 -5.26 19.19
CA ALA A 49 4.76 -5.98 18.73
C ALA A 49 4.25 -7.03 19.75
N ARG A 50 5.01 -7.30 20.82
CA ARG A 50 4.73 -8.33 21.84
C ARG A 50 4.58 -9.73 21.24
N VAL A 51 5.45 -10.04 20.29
CA VAL A 51 5.59 -11.36 19.67
C VAL A 51 7.04 -11.84 19.77
N THR A 52 7.33 -13.09 19.38
CA THR A 52 8.72 -13.56 19.34
C THR A 52 9.42 -13.12 18.04
N PRO A 53 10.76 -12.96 18.03
CA PRO A 53 11.52 -12.71 16.80
C PRO A 53 11.25 -13.77 15.72
N SER A 54 11.13 -15.05 16.11
CA SER A 54 10.78 -16.13 15.19
C SER A 54 9.39 -15.97 14.57
N THR A 55 8.43 -15.42 15.31
CA THR A 55 7.12 -15.08 14.77
C THR A 55 7.23 -14.01 13.69
N VAL A 56 8.00 -12.93 13.95
CA VAL A 56 8.22 -11.87 12.95
C VAL A 56 8.85 -12.45 11.68
N SER A 57 9.96 -13.23 11.84
CA SER A 57 10.67 -13.84 10.69
C SER A 57 9.84 -14.87 9.93
N ALA A 58 8.91 -15.56 10.59
CA ALA A 58 7.98 -16.47 9.91
C ALA A 58 6.94 -15.75 9.04
N HIS A 59 6.59 -14.51 9.38
CA HIS A 59 5.65 -13.70 8.61
C HIS A 59 6.34 -12.81 7.58
N PHE A 60 7.55 -12.32 7.88
CA PHE A 60 8.29 -11.37 7.06
C PHE A 60 9.75 -11.80 6.93
N PRO A 61 10.17 -12.30 5.74
CA PRO A 61 11.54 -12.80 5.53
C PRO A 61 12.60 -11.71 5.68
N SER A 62 12.23 -10.44 5.45
CA SER A 62 13.10 -9.29 5.61
C SER A 62 12.32 -8.08 6.16
N ILE A 63 13.04 -7.07 6.65
CA ILE A 63 12.46 -5.78 7.06
C ILE A 63 11.83 -5.07 5.84
N ASP A 64 12.46 -5.14 4.69
CA ASP A 64 11.92 -4.56 3.46
C ASP A 64 10.64 -5.28 3.03
N ALA A 65 10.59 -6.62 3.10
CA ALA A 65 9.35 -7.36 2.85
C ALA A 65 8.22 -6.95 3.81
N MET A 66 8.53 -6.67 5.07
CA MET A 66 7.56 -6.19 6.05
C MET A 66 7.03 -4.79 5.67
N PHE A 67 7.88 -3.84 5.27
CA PHE A 67 7.43 -2.52 4.84
C PHE A 67 6.65 -2.56 3.54
N ALA A 68 7.05 -3.38 2.59
CA ALA A 68 6.29 -3.59 1.35
C ALA A 68 4.88 -4.16 1.65
N GLU A 69 4.78 -5.17 2.52
CA GLU A 69 3.48 -5.72 2.98
C GLU A 69 2.65 -4.70 3.74
N LEU A 70 3.26 -3.83 4.55
CA LEU A 70 2.58 -2.74 5.24
C LEU A 70 1.95 -1.78 4.23
N TYR A 71 2.70 -1.35 3.23
CA TYR A 71 2.17 -0.50 2.16
C TYR A 71 0.98 -1.15 1.45
N LEU A 72 1.13 -2.40 1.02
CA LEU A 72 0.06 -3.16 0.36
C LEU A 72 -1.19 -3.26 1.25
N ASN A 73 -1.01 -3.51 2.55
CA ASN A 73 -2.13 -3.56 3.49
C ASN A 73 -2.87 -2.21 3.56
N ARG A 74 -2.14 -1.09 3.65
CA ARG A 74 -2.73 0.25 3.63
C ARG A 74 -3.50 0.52 2.33
N VAL A 75 -2.96 0.08 1.19
CA VAL A 75 -3.65 0.22 -0.10
C VAL A 75 -4.93 -0.62 -0.16
N TYR A 76 -4.92 -1.83 0.40
CA TYR A 76 -6.12 -2.68 0.48
C TYR A 76 -7.21 -2.11 1.41
N GLU A 77 -6.84 -1.34 2.41
CA GLU A 77 -7.78 -0.68 3.33
C GLU A 77 -8.44 0.55 2.68
N LEU A 78 -7.90 1.09 1.58
CA LEU A 78 -8.52 2.20 0.86
C LEU A 78 -9.83 1.76 0.21
N PRO A 79 -10.93 2.50 0.38
CA PRO A 79 -12.18 2.22 -0.32
C PRO A 79 -11.99 2.36 -1.83
N LEU A 80 -12.60 1.46 -2.60
CA LEU A 80 -12.72 1.61 -4.05
C LEU A 80 -14.06 2.28 -4.36
N THR A 81 -14.06 3.61 -4.34
CA THR A 81 -15.25 4.40 -4.65
C THR A 81 -15.06 5.07 -6.01
N ILE A 82 -15.97 4.79 -6.95
CA ILE A 82 -15.98 5.38 -8.29
C ILE A 82 -17.24 6.23 -8.41
N ASP A 83 -17.09 7.54 -8.62
CA ASP A 83 -18.23 8.41 -8.91
C ASP A 83 -18.63 8.23 -10.38
N PRO A 84 -19.83 7.69 -10.68
CA PRO A 84 -20.26 7.47 -12.05
C PRO A 84 -20.57 8.78 -12.82
N ARG A 85 -20.66 9.92 -12.12
CA ARG A 85 -20.93 11.24 -12.72
C ARG A 85 -19.63 11.97 -13.07
N ALA A 86 -18.50 11.57 -12.52
CA ALA A 86 -17.22 12.17 -12.82
C ALA A 86 -16.71 11.71 -14.20
N GLY A 87 -15.96 12.59 -14.88
CA GLY A 87 -15.24 12.24 -16.09
C GLY A 87 -14.21 11.13 -15.86
N MET A 88 -13.80 10.46 -16.93
CA MET A 88 -12.87 9.33 -16.87
C MET A 88 -11.54 9.72 -16.21
N GLY A 89 -10.97 10.87 -16.64
CA GLY A 89 -9.74 11.41 -16.06
C GLY A 89 -9.86 11.67 -14.57
N ALA A 90 -10.95 12.30 -14.13
CA ALA A 90 -11.19 12.60 -12.71
C ALA A 90 -11.34 11.32 -11.86
N ARG A 91 -11.99 10.26 -12.38
CA ARG A 91 -12.10 8.97 -11.69
C ARG A 91 -10.76 8.29 -11.51
N VAL A 92 -9.91 8.29 -12.55
CA VAL A 92 -8.56 7.72 -12.52
C VAL A 92 -7.68 8.52 -11.55
N SER A 93 -7.69 9.85 -11.65
CA SER A 93 -6.98 10.75 -10.72
C SER A 93 -7.36 10.46 -9.27
N ALA A 94 -8.63 10.31 -8.96
CA ALA A 94 -9.08 10.02 -7.60
C ALA A 94 -8.48 8.70 -7.06
N GLN A 95 -8.41 7.64 -7.87
CA GLN A 95 -7.84 6.36 -7.45
C GLN A 95 -6.32 6.42 -7.29
N LEU A 96 -5.59 6.95 -8.26
CA LEU A 96 -4.12 7.05 -8.18
C LEU A 96 -3.69 8.02 -7.08
N ARG A 97 -4.40 9.13 -6.90
CA ARG A 97 -4.20 10.07 -5.79
C ARG A 97 -4.37 9.38 -4.43
N ALA A 98 -5.44 8.61 -4.25
CA ALA A 98 -5.68 7.87 -3.00
C ALA A 98 -4.52 6.90 -2.67
N VAL A 99 -4.04 6.14 -3.65
CA VAL A 99 -2.91 5.23 -3.47
C VAL A 99 -1.60 5.99 -3.21
N THR A 100 -1.36 7.10 -3.90
CA THR A 100 -0.15 7.93 -3.70
C THR A 100 -0.13 8.55 -2.31
N LEU A 101 -1.27 8.99 -1.80
CA LEU A 101 -1.37 9.68 -0.50
C LEU A 101 -1.59 8.74 0.69
N VAL A 102 -1.63 7.43 0.48
CA VAL A 102 -2.01 6.44 1.51
C VAL A 102 -1.19 6.52 2.81
N LEU A 103 0.04 7.04 2.74
CA LEU A 103 0.94 7.25 3.88
C LEU A 103 1.47 8.69 3.94
N ALA A 104 0.82 9.66 3.26
CA ALA A 104 1.34 11.03 3.17
C ALA A 104 1.47 11.72 4.54
N ASP A 105 0.61 11.37 5.50
CA ASP A 105 0.62 11.89 6.86
C ASP A 105 1.63 11.19 7.79
N GLU A 106 2.28 10.11 7.32
CA GLU A 106 3.27 9.31 8.04
C GLU A 106 4.62 9.32 7.26
N PRO A 107 5.32 10.46 7.11
CA PRO A 107 6.40 10.63 6.11
C PRO A 107 7.60 9.67 6.32
N LEU A 108 7.96 9.33 7.56
CA LEU A 108 9.03 8.38 7.82
C LEU A 108 8.63 6.96 7.39
N LEU A 109 7.38 6.59 7.66
CA LEU A 109 6.83 5.29 7.25
C LEU A 109 6.68 5.23 5.73
N ALA A 110 6.15 6.27 5.11
CA ALA A 110 6.03 6.39 3.67
C ALA A 110 7.39 6.22 2.96
N SER A 111 8.44 6.89 3.47
CA SER A 111 9.80 6.77 2.94
C SER A 111 10.35 5.35 3.09
N ALA A 112 10.15 4.70 4.25
CA ALA A 112 10.59 3.33 4.47
C ALA A 112 9.88 2.35 3.52
N CYS A 113 8.56 2.47 3.36
CA CYS A 113 7.75 1.63 2.46
C CYS A 113 8.15 1.82 0.99
N ALA A 114 8.32 3.07 0.54
CA ALA A 114 8.69 3.34 -0.84
C ALA A 114 10.11 2.84 -1.15
N ARG A 115 11.07 3.02 -0.24
CA ARG A 115 12.43 2.47 -0.38
C ARG A 115 12.39 0.94 -0.48
N ALA A 116 11.63 0.28 0.38
CA ALA A 116 11.46 -1.17 0.36
C ALA A 116 10.88 -1.66 -0.98
N LEU A 117 9.81 -1.01 -1.47
CA LEU A 117 9.19 -1.34 -2.76
C LEU A 117 10.11 -1.13 -3.96
N LEU A 118 11.08 -0.23 -3.87
CA LEU A 118 12.05 0.08 -4.93
C LEU A 118 13.37 -0.69 -4.78
N SER A 119 13.56 -1.47 -3.69
CA SER A 119 14.76 -2.28 -3.49
C SER A 119 14.80 -3.47 -4.44
N ASP A 120 16.02 -3.83 -4.86
CA ASP A 120 16.29 -5.00 -5.71
C ASP A 120 16.85 -6.17 -4.91
N GLY A 121 16.72 -7.38 -5.43
CA GLY A 121 17.39 -8.58 -4.92
C GLY A 121 16.65 -9.33 -3.81
N ASP A 122 15.43 -8.93 -3.42
CA ASP A 122 14.58 -9.64 -2.47
C ASP A 122 13.33 -10.18 -3.17
N ASP A 123 13.27 -11.51 -3.38
CA ASP A 123 12.14 -12.17 -4.04
C ASP A 123 10.80 -11.95 -3.30
N ALA A 124 10.84 -11.84 -1.97
CA ALA A 124 9.64 -11.56 -1.20
C ALA A 124 9.12 -10.16 -1.49
N VAL A 125 9.99 -9.16 -1.57
CA VAL A 125 9.63 -7.79 -1.99
C VAL A 125 9.10 -7.78 -3.42
N ALA A 126 9.74 -8.51 -4.34
CA ALA A 126 9.28 -8.62 -5.73
C ALA A 126 7.85 -9.18 -5.80
N GLY A 127 7.53 -10.20 -5.00
CA GLY A 127 6.18 -10.76 -4.89
C GLY A 127 5.16 -9.77 -4.33
N VAL A 128 5.55 -8.93 -3.37
CA VAL A 128 4.67 -7.86 -2.86
C VAL A 128 4.48 -6.77 -3.91
N ARG A 129 5.55 -6.35 -4.58
CA ARG A 129 5.50 -5.35 -5.66
C ARG A 129 4.53 -5.77 -6.77
N ALA A 130 4.54 -7.03 -7.18
CA ALA A 130 3.58 -7.56 -8.16
C ALA A 130 2.13 -7.46 -7.67
N ARG A 131 1.87 -7.67 -6.37
CA ARG A 131 0.53 -7.52 -5.78
C ARG A 131 0.10 -6.04 -5.68
N VAL A 132 1.04 -5.13 -5.40
CA VAL A 132 0.78 -3.68 -5.45
C VAL A 132 0.41 -3.28 -6.87
N ALA A 133 1.19 -3.71 -7.88
CA ALA A 133 0.89 -3.45 -9.29
C ALA A 133 -0.50 -3.97 -9.68
N ALA A 134 -0.83 -5.21 -9.30
CA ALA A 134 -2.15 -5.78 -9.57
C ALA A 134 -3.29 -4.99 -8.91
N GLU A 135 -3.10 -4.44 -7.72
CA GLU A 135 -4.11 -3.63 -7.06
C GLU A 135 -4.24 -2.24 -7.69
N VAL A 136 -3.13 -1.60 -8.09
CA VAL A 136 -3.14 -0.35 -8.87
C VAL A 136 -3.86 -0.58 -10.19
N HIS A 137 -3.52 -1.65 -10.91
CA HIS A 137 -4.21 -2.06 -12.14
C HIS A 137 -5.72 -2.20 -11.95
N ARG A 138 -6.13 -2.97 -10.95
CA ARG A 138 -7.55 -3.21 -10.63
C ARG A 138 -8.30 -1.90 -10.36
N ARG A 139 -7.71 -0.98 -9.60
CA ARG A 139 -8.31 0.32 -9.28
C ARG A 139 -8.42 1.21 -10.51
N THR A 140 -7.36 1.26 -11.29
CA THR A 140 -7.29 2.06 -12.52
C THR A 140 -8.27 1.53 -13.57
N ALA A 141 -8.32 0.22 -13.77
CA ALA A 141 -9.27 -0.43 -14.69
C ALA A 141 -10.73 -0.17 -14.27
N ALA A 142 -11.04 -0.25 -12.97
CA ALA A 142 -12.37 0.08 -12.46
C ALA A 142 -12.74 1.55 -12.69
N ALA A 143 -11.78 2.47 -12.57
CA ALA A 143 -12.00 3.90 -12.81
C ALA A 143 -12.18 4.22 -14.29
N LEU A 144 -11.42 3.58 -15.18
CA LEU A 144 -11.54 3.71 -16.63
C LEU A 144 -12.85 3.13 -17.16
N GLY A 145 -13.32 2.02 -16.59
CA GLY A 145 -14.52 1.33 -17.08
C GLY A 145 -14.32 0.79 -18.50
N MET A 146 -15.22 1.12 -19.43
CA MET A 146 -15.14 0.66 -20.82
C MET A 146 -13.94 1.22 -21.60
N GLY A 147 -13.24 2.25 -21.08
CA GLY A 147 -12.00 2.80 -21.64
C GLY A 147 -10.72 2.14 -21.12
N ALA A 148 -10.80 0.99 -20.46
CA ALA A 148 -9.64 0.28 -19.87
C ALA A 148 -8.83 -0.47 -20.95
N TRP A 149 -8.28 0.25 -21.92
CA TRP A 149 -7.38 -0.32 -22.91
C TRP A 149 -6.02 -0.66 -22.29
N PRO A 150 -5.40 -1.80 -22.68
CA PRO A 150 -4.13 -2.24 -22.12
C PRO A 150 -3.03 -1.17 -22.13
N GLU A 151 -2.89 -0.45 -23.24
CA GLU A 151 -1.84 0.57 -23.41
C GLU A 151 -2.05 1.77 -22.45
N VAL A 152 -3.30 2.13 -22.17
CA VAL A 152 -3.62 3.20 -21.22
C VAL A 152 -3.33 2.73 -19.80
N LEU A 153 -3.68 1.49 -19.44
CA LEU A 153 -3.39 0.89 -18.14
C LEU A 153 -1.89 0.83 -17.90
N ASP A 154 -1.10 0.34 -18.86
CA ASP A 154 0.35 0.25 -18.77
C ASP A 154 1.00 1.63 -18.60
N ALA A 155 0.50 2.65 -19.31
CA ALA A 155 0.98 4.02 -19.16
C ALA A 155 0.71 4.57 -17.75
N LEU A 156 -0.50 4.37 -17.23
CA LEU A 156 -0.89 4.85 -15.90
C LEU A 156 -0.14 4.13 -14.77
N GLU A 157 0.10 2.82 -14.91
CA GLU A 157 0.93 2.05 -13.97
C GLU A 157 2.39 2.51 -14.00
N THR A 158 2.95 2.75 -15.18
CA THR A 158 4.31 3.29 -15.34
C THR A 158 4.42 4.66 -14.68
N MET A 159 3.42 5.53 -14.83
CA MET A 159 3.35 6.83 -14.17
C MET A 159 3.32 6.71 -12.64
N PHE A 160 2.55 5.77 -12.10
CA PHE A 160 2.50 5.53 -10.66
C PHE A 160 3.87 5.13 -10.09
N TRP A 161 4.56 4.17 -10.72
CA TRP A 161 5.89 3.73 -10.29
C TRP A 161 6.94 4.84 -10.47
N GLY A 162 6.86 5.60 -11.56
CA GLY A 162 7.70 6.78 -11.78
C GLY A 162 7.48 7.86 -10.72
N ALA A 163 6.24 8.08 -10.30
CA ALA A 163 5.89 9.00 -9.22
C ALA A 163 6.49 8.56 -7.88
N LEU A 164 6.37 7.28 -7.53
CA LEU A 164 6.93 6.73 -6.30
C LEU A 164 8.46 6.87 -6.26
N LEU A 165 9.14 6.60 -7.38
CA LEU A 165 10.59 6.79 -7.51
C LEU A 165 10.99 8.27 -7.32
N GLN A 166 10.24 9.20 -7.92
CA GLN A 166 10.54 10.63 -7.80
C GLN A 166 10.40 11.14 -6.35
N VAL A 167 9.40 10.70 -5.60
CA VAL A 167 9.27 11.06 -4.18
C VAL A 167 10.48 10.56 -3.37
N GLN A 168 11.04 9.38 -3.69
CA GLN A 168 12.21 8.84 -3.00
C GLN A 168 13.51 9.57 -3.34
N THR A 169 13.65 10.09 -4.56
CA THR A 169 14.91 10.69 -5.07
C THR A 169 14.91 12.20 -5.06
N SER A 170 13.79 12.85 -4.80
CA SER A 170 13.66 14.31 -4.84
C SER A 170 13.08 14.89 -3.54
N VAL A 171 13.19 16.20 -3.37
CA VAL A 171 12.59 16.96 -2.24
C VAL A 171 11.09 17.19 -2.44
N MET A 172 10.44 16.42 -3.30
CA MET A 172 9.03 16.56 -3.60
C MET A 172 8.18 15.83 -2.57
N SER A 173 7.15 16.51 -2.05
CA SER A 173 6.17 15.89 -1.16
C SER A 173 5.21 14.95 -1.90
N TYR A 174 4.61 14.01 -1.18
CA TYR A 174 3.55 13.14 -1.71
C TYR A 174 2.37 13.93 -2.30
N HIS A 175 2.00 15.06 -1.67
CA HIS A 175 0.93 15.93 -2.18
C HIS A 175 1.31 16.59 -3.51
N ALA A 176 2.51 17.16 -3.60
CA ALA A 176 2.99 17.74 -4.87
C ALA A 176 3.10 16.69 -5.99
N MET A 177 3.44 15.45 -5.63
CA MET A 177 3.45 14.35 -6.59
C MET A 177 2.04 13.95 -7.03
N ALA A 178 1.07 13.90 -6.10
CA ALA A 178 -0.32 13.62 -6.44
C ALA A 178 -0.88 14.69 -7.41
N ASP A 179 -0.59 15.98 -7.17
CA ASP A 179 -1.00 17.07 -8.06
C ASP A 179 -0.34 16.97 -9.45
N ARG A 180 0.91 16.50 -9.51
CA ARG A 180 1.60 16.24 -10.79
C ARG A 180 0.98 15.06 -11.54
N LEU A 181 0.61 13.98 -10.83
CA LEU A 181 -0.11 12.86 -11.43
C LEU A 181 -1.46 13.30 -12.01
N ASP A 182 -2.22 14.11 -11.29
CA ASP A 182 -3.49 14.67 -11.78
C ASP A 182 -3.28 15.43 -13.11
N THR A 183 -2.23 16.26 -13.18
CA THR A 183 -1.87 16.97 -14.40
C THR A 183 -1.51 16.00 -15.55
N MET A 184 -0.72 14.97 -15.28
CA MET A 184 -0.32 14.00 -16.30
C MET A 184 -1.52 13.17 -16.79
N ILE A 185 -2.42 12.79 -15.90
CA ILE A 185 -3.63 12.04 -16.22
C ILE A 185 -4.54 12.89 -17.13
N SER A 186 -4.70 14.18 -16.85
CA SER A 186 -5.51 15.08 -17.69
C SER A 186 -4.97 15.25 -19.12
N LEU A 187 -3.66 15.04 -19.33
CA LEU A 187 -3.05 15.06 -20.67
C LEU A 187 -3.29 13.75 -21.43
N ILE A 188 -3.38 12.61 -20.73
CA ILE A 188 -3.61 11.29 -21.35
C ILE A 188 -5.10 11.03 -21.55
N LEU A 189 -5.92 11.47 -20.60
CA LEU A 189 -7.36 11.27 -20.55
C LEU A 189 -8.04 12.64 -20.51
N PRO A 190 -8.05 13.40 -21.61
CA PRO A 190 -8.75 14.67 -21.64
C PRO A 190 -10.26 14.42 -21.43
N ASP A 191 -10.88 15.25 -20.60
CA ASP A 191 -12.33 15.26 -20.50
C ASP A 191 -12.88 15.67 -21.87
N THR A 192 -13.57 14.74 -22.52
CA THR A 192 -14.35 15.06 -23.73
C THR A 192 -15.64 15.75 -23.29
N ASP A 193 -15.76 17.03 -23.60
CA ASP A 193 -17.01 17.81 -23.51
C ASP A 193 -18.16 17.12 -24.23
#